data_ef385cfd0e474dabbc6d63ebf3a216e2
#
_entry.id   ef385cfd0e474dabbc6d63ebf3a216e2
#
_cell.length_a   1.000
_cell.length_b   1.000
_cell.length_c   1.000
_cell.angle_alpha   90.00
_cell.angle_beta   90.00
_cell.angle_gamma   90.00
#
_symmetry.space_group_name_H-M   'P 1'
#
loop_
_entity.id
_entity.type
_entity.pdbx_description
1 polymer ?
#
loop_
_entity_poly.entity_id
_entity_poly.type
_entity_poly.pdbx_seq_one_letter_code
_entity_poly.pdbx_strand_id
1 'polypeptide(L)'
;MANTLPFEVVPARPRRPFVGWLTSAGGWLAVYGMASLWFVLFGAAMESYSELIGLLVFVALAPAVVGAFPWCIRLIAKGRRIRAPRALDLLLSDPRPPVLLLRSFQDDDLIDPSFPATSQTVPVRYESRLAAALRTLGPVIALGRPGEPEPELGAARLYVEDADWQDAVQYFMDRTAAVVAIVAESQGLWWEIEVAIQRVRSERLLLFFPFPAPAKVLGSFWRSAFLQDPLWGKWLRRKAVPGMEADRGERYQQFRARFSDSLKYPLPERLGRSRFVQFDRAGGPQLLPPRSPSLIVRLLTLNFRETLDVPFSRELRPFVAKVAAV
;
A
#
# COMPACT_ATOMS: atom_id res chain seq x y z
N MET A 1 8.30 26.27 -6.78
CA MET A 1 7.00 26.07 -6.10
C MET A 1 7.06 26.10 -4.58
N ALA A 2 8.11 25.69 -3.91
CA ALA A 2 8.12 25.58 -2.44
C ALA A 2 8.37 26.89 -1.67
N ASN A 3 8.79 27.97 -2.31
CA ASN A 3 9.10 29.24 -1.61
C ASN A 3 7.87 30.12 -1.32
N THR A 4 6.65 29.71 -1.69
CA THR A 4 5.43 30.50 -1.51
C THR A 4 4.21 29.60 -1.33
N LEU A 5 4.30 28.61 -0.45
CA LEU A 5 3.09 27.89 -0.04
C LEU A 5 2.23 28.84 0.82
N PRO A 6 0.92 28.94 0.58
CA PRO A 6 0.03 29.87 1.28
C PRO A 6 -0.31 29.41 2.71
N PHE A 7 0.29 28.35 3.20
CA PHE A 7 0.09 27.75 4.53
C PHE A 7 1.43 27.34 5.14
N GLU A 8 1.44 27.22 6.46
CA GLU A 8 2.62 26.84 7.21
C GLU A 8 2.86 25.32 7.10
N VAL A 9 4.07 24.95 6.67
CA VAL A 9 4.49 23.55 6.60
C VAL A 9 5.25 23.19 7.85
N VAL A 10 4.70 22.25 8.63
CA VAL A 10 5.36 21.71 9.81
C VAL A 10 6.64 20.99 9.40
N PRO A 11 7.79 21.33 10.01
CA PRO A 11 9.04 20.70 9.63
C PRO A 11 9.00 19.21 9.93
N ALA A 12 9.15 18.40 8.87
CA ALA A 12 9.31 16.96 9.01
C ALA A 12 10.59 16.63 9.77
N ARG A 13 10.63 15.50 10.47
CA ARG A 13 11.86 15.05 11.16
C ARG A 13 13.06 15.01 10.21
N PRO A 14 14.27 15.34 10.69
CA PRO A 14 15.46 15.35 9.86
C PRO A 14 15.70 13.97 9.24
N ARG A 15 15.95 13.94 7.93
CA ARG A 15 16.32 12.70 7.23
C ARG A 15 17.64 12.18 7.78
N ARG A 16 17.68 10.89 8.11
CA ARG A 16 18.88 10.19 8.57
C ARG A 16 19.21 9.04 7.61
N PRO A 17 19.62 9.33 6.36
CA PRO A 17 19.74 8.31 5.30
C PRO A 17 20.77 7.24 5.69
N PHE A 18 21.86 7.61 6.36
CA PHE A 18 22.88 6.69 6.85
C PHE A 18 22.31 5.72 7.91
N VAL A 19 21.59 6.25 8.91
CA VAL A 19 20.92 5.41 9.93
C VAL A 19 19.92 4.45 9.28
N GLY A 20 19.12 4.94 8.34
CA GLY A 20 18.18 4.11 7.62
C GLY A 20 18.84 3.04 6.75
N TRP A 21 20.02 3.34 6.15
CA TRP A 21 20.81 2.37 5.43
C TRP A 21 21.38 1.29 6.38
N LEU A 22 22.01 1.70 7.50
CA LEU A 22 22.52 0.76 8.51
C LEU A 22 21.41 -0.14 9.06
N THR A 23 20.25 0.41 9.37
CA THR A 23 19.11 -0.37 9.87
C THR A 23 18.63 -1.40 8.85
N SER A 24 18.55 -1.02 7.56
CA SER A 24 18.19 -1.96 6.50
C SER A 24 19.26 -3.01 6.26
N ALA A 25 20.54 -2.60 6.24
CA ALA A 25 21.68 -3.51 6.06
C ALA A 25 21.77 -4.50 7.22
N GLY A 26 21.58 -4.05 8.46
CA GLY A 26 21.50 -4.93 9.64
C GLY A 26 20.38 -5.96 9.54
N GLY A 27 19.20 -5.55 9.05
CA GLY A 27 18.10 -6.47 8.78
C GLY A 27 18.45 -7.55 7.74
N TRP A 28 19.10 -7.17 6.63
CA TRP A 28 19.55 -8.12 5.61
C TRP A 28 20.66 -9.04 6.13
N LEU A 29 21.65 -8.50 6.86
CA LEU A 29 22.72 -9.30 7.47
C LEU A 29 22.15 -10.32 8.44
N ALA A 30 21.13 -9.95 9.23
CA ALA A 30 20.45 -10.89 10.12
C ALA A 30 19.72 -12.00 9.35
N VAL A 31 19.05 -11.69 8.23
CA VAL A 31 18.42 -12.70 7.37
C VAL A 31 19.44 -13.69 6.82
N TYR A 32 20.50 -13.15 6.19
CA TYR A 32 21.55 -14.01 5.61
C TYR A 32 22.33 -14.77 6.67
N GLY A 33 22.67 -14.14 7.79
CA GLY A 33 23.37 -14.78 8.90
C GLY A 33 22.58 -15.92 9.51
N MET A 34 21.30 -15.74 9.77
CA MET A 34 20.42 -16.82 10.25
C MET A 34 20.29 -17.97 9.26
N ALA A 35 20.08 -17.66 7.97
CA ALA A 35 19.99 -18.68 6.94
C ALA A 35 21.30 -19.47 6.82
N SER A 36 22.44 -18.78 6.76
CA SER A 36 23.75 -19.41 6.70
C SER A 36 24.04 -20.27 7.93
N LEU A 37 23.77 -19.76 9.14
CA LEU A 37 23.95 -20.50 10.38
C LEU A 37 23.09 -21.77 10.40
N TRP A 38 21.83 -21.67 9.97
CA TRP A 38 20.94 -22.82 9.89
C TRP A 38 21.47 -23.91 8.95
N PHE A 39 21.95 -23.52 7.75
CA PHE A 39 22.55 -24.46 6.79
C PHE A 39 23.87 -25.06 7.29
N VAL A 40 24.71 -24.26 7.97
CA VAL A 40 25.97 -24.77 8.56
C VAL A 40 25.70 -25.77 9.65
N LEU A 41 24.78 -25.49 10.56
CA LEU A 41 24.39 -26.43 11.64
C LEU A 41 23.77 -27.71 11.09
N PHE A 42 22.94 -27.60 10.04
CA PHE A 42 22.40 -28.75 9.34
C PHE A 42 23.51 -29.60 8.70
N GLY A 43 24.43 -28.99 7.95
CA GLY A 43 25.54 -29.68 7.33
C GLY A 43 26.45 -30.37 8.34
N ALA A 44 26.84 -29.67 9.40
CA ALA A 44 27.66 -30.24 10.48
C ALA A 44 26.97 -31.42 11.19
N ALA A 45 25.66 -31.35 11.40
CA ALA A 45 24.91 -32.45 12.00
C ALA A 45 24.80 -33.67 11.07
N MET A 46 24.66 -33.44 9.77
CA MET A 46 24.65 -34.52 8.74
C MET A 46 26.01 -35.23 8.66
N GLU A 47 27.10 -34.48 8.71
CA GLU A 47 28.45 -35.04 8.63
C GLU A 47 28.87 -35.77 9.91
N SER A 48 28.48 -35.21 11.09
CA SER A 48 29.04 -35.67 12.39
C SER A 48 28.26 -36.83 13.01
N TYR A 49 26.96 -37.01 12.69
CA TYR A 49 26.12 -37.98 13.41
C TYR A 49 25.39 -38.95 12.49
N SER A 50 24.36 -38.51 11.81
CA SER A 50 23.60 -39.27 10.82
C SER A 50 22.61 -38.38 10.11
N GLU A 51 22.09 -38.83 8.97
CA GLU A 51 21.07 -38.12 8.22
C GLU A 51 19.82 -37.82 9.06
N LEU A 52 19.44 -38.74 9.93
CA LEU A 52 18.28 -38.58 10.82
C LEU A 52 18.50 -37.47 11.84
N ILE A 53 19.69 -37.38 12.45
CA ILE A 53 20.02 -36.32 13.42
C ILE A 53 20.13 -34.99 12.72
N GLY A 54 20.73 -34.93 11.53
CA GLY A 54 20.75 -33.72 10.71
C GLY A 54 19.34 -33.19 10.39
N LEU A 55 18.44 -34.08 10.01
CA LEU A 55 17.05 -33.72 9.76
C LEU A 55 16.34 -33.23 11.04
N LEU A 56 16.57 -33.88 12.17
CA LEU A 56 16.00 -33.44 13.46
C LEU A 56 16.50 -32.05 13.87
N VAL A 57 17.79 -31.76 13.71
CA VAL A 57 18.36 -30.43 13.96
C VAL A 57 17.75 -29.40 13.03
N PHE A 58 17.63 -29.70 11.74
CA PHE A 58 17.02 -28.82 10.76
C PHE A 58 15.58 -28.44 11.14
N VAL A 59 14.77 -29.44 11.51
CA VAL A 59 13.38 -29.27 11.90
C VAL A 59 13.26 -28.54 13.24
N ALA A 60 14.13 -28.85 14.22
CA ALA A 60 14.11 -28.22 15.54
C ALA A 60 14.46 -26.72 15.49
N LEU A 61 15.38 -26.33 14.60
CA LEU A 61 15.77 -24.92 14.45
C LEU A 61 14.83 -24.11 13.55
N ALA A 62 14.03 -24.78 12.71
CA ALA A 62 13.11 -24.09 11.78
C ALA A 62 12.16 -23.10 12.48
N PRO A 63 11.52 -23.39 13.63
CA PRO A 63 10.66 -22.45 14.33
C PRO A 63 11.39 -21.17 14.78
N ALA A 64 12.66 -21.28 15.20
CA ALA A 64 13.45 -20.13 15.62
C ALA A 64 13.79 -19.20 14.42
N VAL A 65 14.21 -19.78 13.31
CA VAL A 65 14.49 -19.04 12.06
C VAL A 65 13.20 -18.40 11.54
N VAL A 66 12.11 -19.14 11.46
CA VAL A 66 10.81 -18.63 10.99
C VAL A 66 10.28 -17.53 11.93
N GLY A 67 10.45 -17.69 13.24
CA GLY A 67 10.02 -16.70 14.24
C GLY A 67 10.84 -15.42 14.23
N ALA A 68 12.16 -15.50 13.95
CA ALA A 68 13.03 -14.33 13.88
C ALA A 68 12.92 -13.56 12.55
N PHE A 69 12.54 -14.22 11.46
CA PHE A 69 12.42 -13.62 10.14
C PHE A 69 11.53 -12.36 10.10
N PRO A 70 10.33 -12.30 10.72
CA PRO A 70 9.52 -11.09 10.78
C PRO A 70 10.22 -9.89 11.40
N TRP A 71 11.08 -10.10 12.40
CA TRP A 71 11.87 -9.03 13.03
C TRP A 71 12.89 -8.42 12.05
N CYS A 72 13.59 -9.27 11.31
CA CYS A 72 14.55 -8.83 10.30
C CYS A 72 13.85 -7.98 9.22
N ILE A 73 12.69 -8.43 8.78
CA ILE A 73 11.88 -7.69 7.80
C ILE A 73 11.37 -6.36 8.36
N ARG A 74 10.95 -6.31 9.62
CA ARG A 74 10.59 -5.04 10.29
C ARG A 74 11.77 -4.07 10.33
N LEU A 75 12.97 -4.53 10.59
CA LEU A 75 14.19 -3.70 10.55
C LEU A 75 14.45 -3.16 9.15
N ILE A 76 14.34 -3.99 8.12
CA ILE A 76 14.48 -3.56 6.72
C ILE A 76 13.43 -2.50 6.38
N ALA A 77 12.17 -2.74 6.75
CA ALA A 77 11.07 -1.80 6.51
C ALA A 77 11.28 -0.48 7.26
N LYS A 78 11.69 -0.54 8.54
CA LYS A 78 12.03 0.65 9.34
C LYS A 78 13.15 1.47 8.70
N GLY A 79 14.24 0.81 8.28
CA GLY A 79 15.34 1.49 7.59
C GLY A 79 14.90 2.15 6.27
N ARG A 80 13.96 1.55 5.53
CA ARG A 80 13.36 2.15 4.32
C ARG A 80 12.53 3.38 4.66
N ARG A 81 11.74 3.35 5.74
CA ARG A 81 10.94 4.50 6.20
C ARG A 81 11.81 5.68 6.60
N ILE A 82 12.90 5.43 7.35
CA ILE A 82 13.86 6.49 7.75
C ILE A 82 14.48 7.19 6.52
N ARG A 83 14.61 6.47 5.39
CA ARG A 83 15.16 7.01 4.13
C ARG A 83 14.11 7.59 3.18
N ALA A 84 12.83 7.44 3.50
CA ALA A 84 11.76 7.91 2.62
C ALA A 84 11.95 9.40 2.28
N PRO A 85 11.74 9.80 1.02
CA PRO A 85 11.84 11.21 0.63
C PRO A 85 10.73 12.01 1.29
N ARG A 86 11.00 13.26 1.63
CA ARG A 86 9.98 14.21 2.10
C ARG A 86 9.19 14.75 0.91
N ALA A 87 7.94 15.12 1.14
CA ALA A 87 7.12 15.72 0.08
C ALA A 87 7.74 16.97 -0.52
N LEU A 88 8.26 17.87 0.32
CA LEU A 88 8.92 19.10 -0.16
C LEU A 88 10.14 18.81 -1.03
N ASP A 89 10.99 17.84 -0.65
CA ASP A 89 12.16 17.47 -1.45
C ASP A 89 11.74 16.94 -2.83
N LEU A 90 10.66 16.16 -2.88
CA LEU A 90 10.13 15.64 -4.15
C LEU A 90 9.51 16.74 -5.00
N LEU A 91 8.71 17.62 -4.40
CA LEU A 91 8.08 18.74 -5.11
C LEU A 91 9.12 19.74 -5.67
N LEU A 92 10.27 19.86 -5.01
CA LEU A 92 11.37 20.69 -5.49
C LEU A 92 12.20 20.02 -6.59
N SER A 93 12.38 18.71 -6.51
CA SER A 93 13.24 17.96 -7.43
C SER A 93 12.52 17.46 -8.68
N ASP A 94 11.20 17.29 -8.64
CA ASP A 94 10.39 16.84 -9.78
C ASP A 94 9.46 17.97 -10.25
N PRO A 95 9.68 18.53 -11.46
CA PRO A 95 8.88 19.64 -11.98
C PRO A 95 7.46 19.23 -12.41
N ARG A 96 7.17 17.95 -12.49
CA ARG A 96 5.84 17.47 -12.90
C ARG A 96 4.79 17.79 -11.83
N PRO A 97 3.52 18.04 -12.24
CA PRO A 97 2.43 18.20 -11.30
C PRO A 97 2.33 16.98 -10.37
N PRO A 98 2.13 17.16 -9.05
CA PRO A 98 2.04 16.04 -8.12
C PRO A 98 0.76 15.22 -8.32
N VAL A 99 0.75 13.99 -7.85
CA VAL A 99 -0.45 13.20 -7.64
C VAL A 99 -0.82 13.29 -6.16
N LEU A 100 -2.01 13.78 -5.86
CA LEU A 100 -2.51 13.89 -4.49
C LEU A 100 -3.23 12.61 -4.09
N LEU A 101 -2.75 11.97 -3.03
CA LEU A 101 -3.37 10.78 -2.45
C LEU A 101 -4.15 11.18 -1.20
N LEU A 102 -5.47 11.03 -1.27
CA LEU A 102 -6.39 11.24 -0.15
C LEU A 102 -6.62 9.91 0.59
N ARG A 103 -6.53 9.93 1.90
CA ARG A 103 -6.72 8.74 2.73
C ARG A 103 -7.21 9.10 4.13
N SER A 104 -7.88 8.17 4.78
CA SER A 104 -8.17 8.28 6.20
C SER A 104 -6.94 7.93 7.04
N PHE A 105 -6.67 8.70 8.09
CA PHE A 105 -5.63 8.39 9.07
C PHE A 105 -6.00 7.19 9.97
N GLN A 106 -7.29 6.82 10.02
CA GLN A 106 -7.76 5.70 10.83
C GLN A 106 -7.53 4.33 10.15
N ASP A 107 -7.27 4.33 8.84
CA ASP A 107 -7.12 3.12 8.03
C ASP A 107 -5.65 2.77 7.70
N ASP A 108 -4.72 3.21 8.55
CA ASP A 108 -3.27 2.96 8.35
C ASP A 108 -2.89 1.48 8.30
N ASP A 109 -3.76 0.59 8.78
CA ASP A 109 -3.54 -0.86 8.82
C ASP A 109 -4.17 -1.62 7.64
N LEU A 110 -4.67 -0.93 6.60
CA LEU A 110 -5.24 -1.59 5.43
C LEU A 110 -4.16 -2.34 4.64
N ILE A 111 -4.19 -3.66 4.73
CA ILE A 111 -3.30 -4.60 4.05
C ILE A 111 -4.02 -5.19 2.84
N ASP A 112 -3.31 -5.33 1.72
CA ASP A 112 -3.87 -5.97 0.53
C ASP A 112 -3.96 -7.50 0.73
N PRO A 113 -5.18 -8.09 0.84
CA PRO A 113 -5.36 -9.51 1.04
C PRO A 113 -5.13 -10.35 -0.22
N SER A 114 -5.00 -9.73 -1.39
CA SER A 114 -4.75 -10.45 -2.65
C SER A 114 -3.32 -10.99 -2.74
N PHE A 115 -2.47 -10.70 -1.74
CA PHE A 115 -1.11 -11.22 -1.64
C PHE A 115 -1.09 -12.66 -1.15
N PRO A 116 -0.31 -13.53 -1.78
CA PRO A 116 0.03 -14.79 -1.16
C PRO A 116 0.84 -14.53 0.11
N ALA A 117 0.56 -15.32 1.11
CA ALA A 117 1.09 -15.18 2.45
C ALA A 117 2.63 -15.22 2.57
N THR A 118 3.32 -15.73 1.57
CA THR A 118 4.79 -15.75 1.49
C THR A 118 5.45 -14.37 1.45
N SER A 119 4.69 -13.31 1.10
CA SER A 119 5.17 -11.93 1.12
C SER A 119 4.71 -11.13 2.35
N GLN A 120 3.96 -11.75 3.26
CA GLN A 120 3.33 -11.09 4.43
C GLN A 120 4.28 -10.79 5.59
N THR A 121 5.54 -11.14 5.47
CA THR A 121 6.55 -10.67 6.42
C THR A 121 6.72 -9.14 6.39
N VAL A 122 6.30 -8.51 5.29
CA VAL A 122 6.12 -7.05 5.21
C VAL A 122 4.68 -6.80 4.77
N PRO A 123 3.84 -6.21 5.60
CA PRO A 123 2.52 -5.78 5.14
C PRO A 123 2.73 -4.79 4.00
N VAL A 124 2.41 -5.22 2.78
CA VAL A 124 2.42 -4.34 1.62
C VAL A 124 1.13 -3.56 1.66
N ARG A 125 1.24 -2.32 2.08
CA ARG A 125 0.10 -1.42 2.17
C ARG A 125 -0.35 -1.00 0.78
N TYR A 126 -1.63 -0.87 0.59
CA TYR A 126 -2.22 -0.37 -0.66
C TYR A 126 -1.57 0.94 -1.13
N GLU A 127 -1.25 1.81 -0.18
CA GLU A 127 -0.66 3.10 -0.45
C GLU A 127 0.67 3.02 -1.19
N SER A 128 1.59 2.14 -0.75
CA SER A 128 2.89 1.99 -1.40
C SER A 128 2.77 1.49 -2.83
N ARG A 129 1.78 0.65 -3.10
CA ARG A 129 1.51 0.12 -4.44
C ARG A 129 0.84 1.14 -5.36
N LEU A 130 -0.12 1.90 -4.82
CA LEU A 130 -0.73 3.01 -5.53
C LEU A 130 0.33 4.05 -5.90
N ALA A 131 1.15 4.45 -4.92
CA ALA A 131 2.22 5.40 -5.15
C ALA A 131 3.21 4.91 -6.21
N ALA A 132 3.62 3.62 -6.17
CA ALA A 132 4.51 3.06 -7.19
C ALA A 132 3.89 3.09 -8.60
N ALA A 133 2.60 2.75 -8.73
CA ALA A 133 1.90 2.76 -10.00
C ALA A 133 1.67 4.17 -10.58
N LEU A 134 1.53 5.17 -9.70
CA LEU A 134 1.20 6.55 -10.06
C LEU A 134 2.43 7.46 -10.26
N ARG A 135 3.62 7.04 -9.83
CA ARG A 135 4.87 7.81 -9.98
C ARG A 135 5.22 8.19 -11.42
N THR A 136 4.67 7.50 -12.39
CA THR A 136 4.84 7.86 -13.81
C THR A 136 4.15 9.17 -14.18
N LEU A 137 3.11 9.56 -13.44
CA LEU A 137 2.42 10.85 -13.64
C LEU A 137 3.17 12.03 -12.99
N GLY A 138 3.79 11.78 -11.82
CA GLY A 138 4.50 12.81 -11.06
C GLY A 138 4.82 12.34 -9.64
N PRO A 139 5.36 13.22 -8.78
CA PRO A 139 5.59 12.90 -7.38
C PRO A 139 4.27 12.62 -6.66
N VAL A 140 4.18 11.51 -5.94
CA VAL A 140 2.97 11.14 -5.20
C VAL A 140 3.10 11.67 -3.78
N ILE A 141 2.19 12.55 -3.41
CA ILE A 141 2.14 13.20 -2.10
C ILE A 141 0.82 12.88 -1.38
N ALA A 142 0.87 12.92 -0.07
CA ALA A 142 -0.31 12.89 0.79
C ALA A 142 -0.12 13.87 1.95
N LEU A 143 -1.20 14.42 2.45
CA LEU A 143 -1.13 15.18 3.69
C LEU A 143 -0.96 14.21 4.86
N GLY A 144 -0.03 14.53 5.75
CA GLY A 144 0.27 13.78 6.96
C GLY A 144 -0.26 14.49 8.19
N ARG A 145 -0.51 13.76 9.27
CA ARG A 145 -0.88 14.36 10.54
C ARG A 145 0.36 14.88 11.25
N PRO A 146 0.34 16.11 11.78
CA PRO A 146 1.43 16.62 12.62
C PRO A 146 1.76 15.65 13.76
N GLY A 147 3.06 15.43 14.01
CA GLY A 147 3.51 14.51 15.07
C GLY A 147 3.56 13.03 14.72
N GLU A 148 3.24 12.63 13.51
CA GLU A 148 3.39 11.24 13.04
C GLU A 148 4.85 10.77 13.22
N PRO A 149 5.12 9.65 13.94
CA PRO A 149 6.48 9.30 14.34
C PRO A 149 7.39 8.89 13.18
N GLU A 150 6.87 8.20 12.18
CA GLU A 150 7.62 7.77 10.99
C GLU A 150 6.69 7.77 9.76
N PRO A 151 7.09 8.42 8.65
CA PRO A 151 6.29 8.38 7.43
C PRO A 151 6.19 6.95 6.92
N GLU A 152 5.00 6.57 6.49
CA GLU A 152 4.80 5.29 5.88
C GLU A 152 5.41 5.23 4.48
N LEU A 153 5.79 4.03 4.05
CA LEU A 153 6.24 3.82 2.67
C LEU A 153 5.05 3.99 1.71
N GLY A 154 5.18 4.89 0.75
CA GLY A 154 4.15 5.12 -0.25
C GLY A 154 4.22 6.54 -0.79
N ALA A 155 3.17 7.31 -0.57
CA ALA A 155 3.15 8.73 -0.86
C ALA A 155 4.05 9.49 0.14
N ALA A 156 4.73 10.52 -0.37
CA ALA A 156 5.53 11.38 0.49
C ALA A 156 4.63 12.29 1.32
N ARG A 157 4.88 12.37 2.63
CA ARG A 157 4.06 13.14 3.54
C ARG A 157 4.44 14.61 3.55
N LEU A 158 3.41 15.46 3.44
CA LEU A 158 3.48 16.88 3.72
C LEU A 158 2.70 17.13 5.01
N TYR A 159 3.36 17.69 6.02
CA TYR A 159 2.74 18.00 7.31
C TYR A 159 2.34 19.46 7.33
N VAL A 160 1.09 19.73 7.66
CA VAL A 160 0.53 21.07 7.82
C VAL A 160 -0.21 21.14 9.14
N GLU A 161 -0.34 22.34 9.70
CA GLU A 161 -1.15 22.55 10.91
C GLU A 161 -2.62 22.19 10.63
N ASP A 162 -3.32 21.73 11.69
CA ASP A 162 -4.73 21.34 11.56
C ASP A 162 -5.61 22.51 11.07
N ALA A 163 -5.24 23.75 11.37
CA ALA A 163 -5.95 24.95 10.92
C ALA A 163 -5.81 25.18 9.39
N ASP A 164 -4.66 24.81 8.83
CA ASP A 164 -4.32 25.06 7.42
C ASP A 164 -4.63 23.86 6.53
N TRP A 165 -5.07 22.73 7.12
CA TRP A 165 -5.27 21.47 6.38
C TRP A 165 -6.20 21.60 5.19
N GLN A 166 -7.34 22.30 5.34
CA GLN A 166 -8.31 22.46 4.26
C GLN A 166 -7.74 23.28 3.11
N ASP A 167 -7.04 24.37 3.42
CA ASP A 167 -6.41 25.24 2.42
C ASP A 167 -5.30 24.50 1.66
N ALA A 168 -4.52 23.68 2.38
CA ALA A 168 -3.50 22.85 1.77
C ALA A 168 -4.08 21.80 0.80
N VAL A 169 -5.16 21.12 1.21
CA VAL A 169 -5.90 20.17 0.35
C VAL A 169 -6.36 20.88 -0.93
N GLN A 170 -7.04 22.01 -0.81
CA GLN A 170 -7.57 22.76 -1.94
C GLN A 170 -6.44 23.27 -2.86
N TYR A 171 -5.37 23.79 -2.27
CA TYR A 171 -4.19 24.28 -3.02
C TYR A 171 -3.58 23.19 -3.91
N PHE A 172 -3.44 21.98 -3.36
CA PHE A 172 -2.90 20.86 -4.14
C PHE A 172 -3.90 20.31 -5.15
N MET A 173 -5.19 20.28 -4.85
CA MET A 173 -6.22 19.84 -5.80
C MET A 173 -6.22 20.66 -7.08
N ASP A 174 -6.00 21.97 -6.97
CA ASP A 174 -5.95 22.88 -8.12
C ASP A 174 -4.70 22.70 -9.00
N ARG A 175 -3.64 22.08 -8.46
CA ARG A 175 -2.31 21.97 -9.09
C ARG A 175 -1.87 20.53 -9.38
N THR A 176 -2.66 19.54 -9.03
CA THR A 176 -2.31 18.14 -9.16
C THR A 176 -2.54 17.58 -10.56
N ALA A 177 -1.71 16.61 -10.97
CA ALA A 177 -1.96 15.83 -12.18
C ALA A 177 -3.20 14.94 -12.02
N ALA A 178 -3.37 14.35 -10.83
CA ALA A 178 -4.50 13.50 -10.49
C ALA A 178 -4.74 13.49 -8.98
N VAL A 179 -5.98 13.22 -8.59
CA VAL A 179 -6.38 12.94 -7.22
C VAL A 179 -6.81 11.48 -7.13
N VAL A 180 -6.26 10.78 -6.16
CA VAL A 180 -6.59 9.38 -5.88
C VAL A 180 -7.08 9.27 -4.45
N ALA A 181 -8.34 8.88 -4.25
CA ALA A 181 -8.91 8.72 -2.93
C ALA A 181 -9.01 7.24 -2.54
N ILE A 182 -8.38 6.86 -1.42
CA ILE A 182 -8.59 5.57 -0.77
C ILE A 182 -9.84 5.70 0.07
N VAL A 183 -10.95 5.19 -0.43
CA VAL A 183 -12.27 5.37 0.19
C VAL A 183 -12.35 4.65 1.52
N ALA A 184 -12.69 5.40 2.56
CA ALA A 184 -12.80 4.97 3.95
C ALA A 184 -13.87 5.78 4.69
N GLU A 185 -14.28 5.32 5.86
CA GLU A 185 -15.30 5.95 6.70
C GLU A 185 -14.67 7.02 7.61
N SER A 186 -14.41 8.22 7.07
CA SER A 186 -13.87 9.33 7.84
C SER A 186 -14.48 10.65 7.34
N GLN A 187 -14.93 11.49 8.26
CA GLN A 187 -15.56 12.78 7.91
C GLN A 187 -14.60 13.68 7.14
N GLY A 188 -13.33 13.74 7.55
CA GLY A 188 -12.33 14.54 6.85
C GLY A 188 -12.11 14.08 5.41
N LEU A 189 -11.96 12.76 5.21
CA LEU A 189 -11.80 12.20 3.86
C LEU A 189 -13.06 12.45 3.00
N TRP A 190 -14.24 12.38 3.59
CA TRP A 190 -15.46 12.64 2.84
C TRP A 190 -15.54 14.09 2.37
N TRP A 191 -15.16 15.05 3.22
CA TRP A 191 -15.02 16.44 2.81
C TRP A 191 -13.97 16.60 1.68
N GLU A 192 -12.81 15.96 1.81
CA GLU A 192 -11.78 15.96 0.75
C GLU A 192 -12.31 15.43 -0.58
N ILE A 193 -13.07 14.33 -0.56
CA ILE A 193 -13.68 13.74 -1.76
C ILE A 193 -14.72 14.69 -2.36
N GLU A 194 -15.55 15.32 -1.53
CA GLU A 194 -16.55 16.29 -1.98
C GLU A 194 -15.89 17.48 -2.68
N VAL A 195 -14.83 18.03 -2.07
CA VAL A 195 -14.04 19.12 -2.68
C VAL A 195 -13.36 18.64 -3.98
N ALA A 196 -12.85 17.40 -4.02
CA ALA A 196 -12.24 16.83 -5.21
C ALA A 196 -13.25 16.71 -6.37
N ILE A 197 -14.48 16.26 -6.09
CA ILE A 197 -15.56 16.17 -7.10
C ILE A 197 -15.88 17.54 -7.69
N GLN A 198 -15.82 18.60 -6.89
CA GLN A 198 -16.16 19.95 -7.33
C GLN A 198 -14.99 20.66 -8.08
N ARG A 199 -13.75 20.45 -7.63
CA ARG A 199 -12.58 21.20 -8.12
C ARG A 199 -11.76 20.47 -9.17
N VAL A 200 -11.69 19.13 -9.10
CA VAL A 200 -10.83 18.34 -9.96
C VAL A 200 -11.61 17.90 -11.21
N ARG A 201 -10.97 17.99 -12.37
CA ARG A 201 -11.55 17.43 -13.59
C ARG A 201 -11.85 15.95 -13.40
N SER A 202 -13.01 15.51 -13.81
CA SER A 202 -13.49 14.13 -13.56
C SER A 202 -12.51 13.06 -14.03
N GLU A 203 -11.85 13.25 -15.18
CA GLU A 203 -10.86 12.32 -15.72
C GLU A 203 -9.58 12.20 -14.90
N ARG A 204 -9.33 13.14 -13.99
CA ARG A 204 -8.18 13.14 -13.05
C ARG A 204 -8.53 12.58 -11.66
N LEU A 205 -9.79 12.22 -11.44
CA LEU A 205 -10.25 11.64 -10.18
C LEU A 205 -10.29 10.11 -10.27
N LEU A 206 -9.68 9.43 -9.30
CA LEU A 206 -9.70 7.99 -9.14
C LEU A 206 -10.13 7.63 -7.72
N LEU A 207 -11.16 6.82 -7.60
CA LEU A 207 -11.60 6.27 -6.32
C LEU A 207 -11.11 4.82 -6.20
N PHE A 208 -10.51 4.50 -5.08
CA PHE A 208 -10.05 3.16 -4.75
C PHE A 208 -10.82 2.62 -3.55
N PHE A 209 -11.46 1.48 -3.71
CA PHE A 209 -12.19 0.76 -2.68
C PHE A 209 -11.36 -0.46 -2.22
N PRO A 210 -10.57 -0.32 -1.15
CA PRO A 210 -9.73 -1.40 -0.65
C PRO A 210 -10.59 -2.52 -0.05
N PHE A 211 -10.06 -3.74 -0.05
CA PHE A 211 -10.59 -4.78 0.82
C PHE A 211 -10.26 -4.45 2.27
N PRO A 212 -11.21 -4.63 3.21
CA PRO A 212 -10.91 -4.49 4.62
C PRO A 212 -9.80 -5.45 5.03
N ALA A 213 -8.94 -5.01 5.93
CA ALA A 213 -7.88 -5.87 6.43
C ALA A 213 -8.49 -7.08 7.15
N PRO A 214 -7.97 -8.29 6.94
CA PRO A 214 -8.44 -9.48 7.65
C PRO A 214 -8.14 -9.42 9.16
N ALA A 215 -7.76 -8.27 9.67
CA ALA A 215 -7.33 -8.04 11.04
C ALA A 215 -8.34 -8.47 12.10
N LYS A 216 -9.63 -8.49 11.79
CA LYS A 216 -10.68 -8.89 12.73
C LYS A 216 -10.90 -10.42 12.82
N VAL A 217 -10.31 -11.22 11.92
CA VAL A 217 -10.70 -12.64 11.79
C VAL A 217 -9.72 -13.62 12.44
N LEU A 218 -8.46 -13.28 12.64
CA LEU A 218 -7.47 -14.23 13.19
C LEU A 218 -6.36 -13.53 14.03
N GLY A 219 -5.97 -14.07 15.20
CA GLY A 219 -4.92 -13.55 16.09
C GLY A 219 -3.53 -13.42 15.44
N SER A 220 -2.72 -12.43 15.84
CA SER A 220 -1.60 -11.88 15.05
C SER A 220 -0.45 -12.82 14.66
N PHE A 221 -0.13 -13.83 15.44
CA PHE A 221 1.02 -14.71 15.20
C PHE A 221 0.67 -15.95 14.37
N TRP A 222 -0.39 -16.62 14.71
CA TRP A 222 -0.87 -17.81 14.00
C TRP A 222 -1.44 -17.49 12.61
N ARG A 223 -1.85 -16.25 12.39
CA ARG A 223 -2.31 -15.74 11.09
C ARG A 223 -1.24 -15.82 10.01
N SER A 224 0.00 -15.41 10.32
CA SER A 224 1.05 -15.41 9.31
C SER A 224 1.49 -16.84 8.96
N ALA A 225 1.63 -17.73 9.95
CA ALA A 225 2.08 -19.09 9.74
C ALA A 225 1.02 -19.96 9.03
N PHE A 226 -0.24 -19.88 9.45
CA PHE A 226 -1.32 -20.69 8.83
C PHE A 226 -1.78 -20.16 7.45
N LEU A 227 -1.72 -18.85 7.21
CA LEU A 227 -2.00 -18.31 5.90
C LEU A 227 -0.88 -18.58 4.89
N GLN A 228 0.31 -18.94 5.36
CA GLN A 228 1.47 -19.28 4.52
C GLN A 228 1.41 -20.71 3.98
N ASP A 229 0.64 -21.59 4.63
CA ASP A 229 0.48 -22.96 4.17
C ASP A 229 -0.28 -23.00 2.82
N PRO A 230 0.28 -23.61 1.76
CA PRO A 230 -0.37 -23.69 0.46
C PRO A 230 -1.70 -24.47 0.48
N LEU A 231 -1.91 -25.37 1.45
CA LEU A 231 -3.14 -26.16 1.58
C LEU A 231 -4.18 -25.45 2.45
N TRP A 232 -3.83 -25.06 3.68
CA TRP A 232 -4.73 -24.40 4.64
C TRP A 232 -5.00 -22.94 4.26
N GLY A 233 -4.02 -22.24 3.74
CA GLY A 233 -4.19 -20.87 3.27
C GLY A 233 -5.18 -20.72 2.12
N LYS A 234 -5.30 -21.72 1.22
CA LYS A 234 -6.36 -21.74 0.19
C LYS A 234 -7.75 -21.89 0.79
N TRP A 235 -7.89 -22.74 1.79
CA TRP A 235 -9.17 -22.99 2.44
C TRP A 235 -9.63 -21.78 3.29
N LEU A 236 -8.71 -21.19 4.07
CA LEU A 236 -8.99 -19.98 4.86
C LEU A 236 -9.35 -18.80 3.97
N ARG A 237 -8.65 -18.61 2.83
CA ARG A 237 -9.00 -17.58 1.84
C ARG A 237 -10.39 -17.80 1.25
N ARG A 238 -10.76 -19.02 0.92
CA ARG A 238 -12.12 -19.32 0.42
C ARG A 238 -13.21 -18.95 1.42
N LYS A 239 -12.95 -19.05 2.72
CA LYS A 239 -13.91 -18.63 3.77
C LYS A 239 -13.87 -17.14 4.09
N ALA A 240 -12.70 -16.51 4.04
CA ALA A 240 -12.53 -15.11 4.39
C ALA A 240 -12.93 -14.14 3.26
N VAL A 241 -12.65 -14.50 2.00
CA VAL A 241 -12.91 -13.65 0.84
C VAL A 241 -14.38 -13.22 0.70
N PRO A 242 -15.39 -14.07 0.88
CA PRO A 242 -16.80 -13.62 0.79
C PRO A 242 -17.17 -12.55 1.80
N GLY A 243 -16.70 -12.66 3.06
CA GLY A 243 -16.92 -11.64 4.08
C GLY A 243 -16.25 -10.31 3.72
N MET A 244 -15.02 -10.36 3.22
CA MET A 244 -14.29 -9.17 2.79
C MET A 244 -14.92 -8.49 1.56
N GLU A 245 -15.50 -9.27 0.64
CA GLU A 245 -16.25 -8.73 -0.50
C GLU A 245 -17.56 -8.09 -0.05
N ALA A 246 -18.25 -8.66 0.95
CA ALA A 246 -19.44 -8.09 1.55
C ALA A 246 -19.15 -6.76 2.24
N ASP A 247 -18.13 -6.68 3.10
CA ASP A 247 -17.71 -5.45 3.78
C ASP A 247 -17.34 -4.35 2.79
N ARG A 248 -16.61 -4.70 1.72
CA ARG A 248 -16.30 -3.75 0.65
C ARG A 248 -17.55 -3.28 -0.08
N GLY A 249 -18.48 -4.19 -0.32
CA GLY A 249 -19.76 -3.89 -0.94
C GLY A 249 -20.57 -2.91 -0.08
N GLU A 250 -20.60 -3.10 1.22
CA GLU A 250 -21.27 -2.21 2.17
C GLU A 250 -20.66 -0.81 2.17
N ARG A 251 -19.34 -0.70 2.30
CA ARG A 251 -18.64 0.59 2.19
C ARG A 251 -18.90 1.31 0.87
N TYR A 252 -18.97 0.55 -0.22
CA TYR A 252 -19.33 1.12 -1.52
C TYR A 252 -20.77 1.64 -1.53
N GLN A 253 -21.72 0.94 -0.95
CA GLN A 253 -23.13 1.40 -0.88
C GLN A 253 -23.26 2.65 -0.01
N GLN A 254 -22.54 2.72 1.12
CA GLN A 254 -22.48 3.92 1.95
C GLN A 254 -21.90 5.12 1.16
N PHE A 255 -20.79 4.91 0.45
CA PHE A 255 -20.22 5.92 -0.43
C PHE A 255 -21.21 6.35 -1.52
N ARG A 256 -21.84 5.39 -2.19
CA ARG A 256 -22.84 5.65 -3.23
C ARG A 256 -24.03 6.45 -2.69
N ALA A 257 -24.56 6.06 -1.53
CA ALA A 257 -25.67 6.77 -0.90
C ALA A 257 -25.34 8.23 -0.58
N ARG A 258 -24.07 8.51 -0.20
CA ARG A 258 -23.64 9.87 0.15
C ARG A 258 -23.33 10.74 -1.07
N PHE A 259 -22.69 10.18 -2.07
CA PHE A 259 -22.08 10.96 -3.17
C PHE A 259 -22.84 10.88 -4.50
N SER A 260 -23.88 10.06 -4.62
CA SER A 260 -24.65 9.93 -5.88
C SER A 260 -25.19 11.26 -6.37
N ASP A 261 -25.63 12.12 -5.47
CA ASP A 261 -26.22 13.42 -5.82
C ASP A 261 -25.15 14.49 -6.16
N SER A 262 -23.93 14.31 -5.67
CA SER A 262 -22.79 15.20 -5.94
C SER A 262 -22.08 14.89 -7.25
N LEU A 263 -22.33 13.72 -7.83
CA LEU A 263 -21.73 13.27 -9.09
C LEU A 263 -22.66 13.57 -10.26
N LYS A 264 -22.08 13.99 -11.38
CA LYS A 264 -22.83 14.30 -12.60
C LYS A 264 -23.60 13.08 -13.15
N TYR A 265 -23.06 11.88 -12.94
CA TYR A 265 -23.65 10.62 -13.36
C TYR A 265 -23.76 9.64 -12.18
N PRO A 266 -24.80 8.82 -12.16
CA PRO A 266 -24.99 7.85 -11.07
C PRO A 266 -23.86 6.82 -11.06
N LEU A 267 -23.41 6.49 -9.86
CA LEU A 267 -22.44 5.42 -9.66
C LEU A 267 -23.05 4.05 -10.00
N PRO A 268 -22.26 3.09 -10.49
CA PRO A 268 -22.70 1.72 -10.72
C PRO A 268 -23.37 1.12 -9.48
N GLU A 269 -24.37 0.26 -9.66
CA GLU A 269 -25.03 -0.37 -8.51
C GLU A 269 -24.08 -1.23 -7.68
N ARG A 270 -23.11 -1.89 -8.31
CA ARG A 270 -22.15 -2.77 -7.66
C ARG A 270 -20.77 -2.61 -8.27
N LEU A 271 -19.74 -2.69 -7.44
CA LEU A 271 -18.34 -2.72 -7.91
C LEU A 271 -17.98 -4.04 -8.60
N GLY A 272 -18.69 -5.14 -8.30
CA GLY A 272 -18.28 -6.46 -8.72
C GLY A 272 -16.87 -6.80 -8.23
N ARG A 273 -16.00 -7.24 -9.14
CA ARG A 273 -14.57 -7.51 -8.83
C ARG A 273 -13.67 -6.29 -8.95
N SER A 274 -14.17 -5.17 -9.48
CA SER A 274 -13.38 -3.95 -9.65
C SER A 274 -13.10 -3.31 -8.29
N ARG A 275 -11.94 -2.70 -8.17
CA ARG A 275 -11.50 -1.98 -6.97
C ARG A 275 -11.41 -0.48 -7.21
N PHE A 276 -11.40 -0.08 -8.47
CA PHE A 276 -11.21 1.29 -8.89
C PHE A 276 -12.40 1.79 -9.70
N VAL A 277 -12.79 3.01 -9.40
CA VAL A 277 -13.73 3.80 -10.19
C VAL A 277 -13.00 5.02 -10.72
N GLN A 278 -12.91 5.15 -12.03
CA GLN A 278 -12.44 6.34 -12.72
C GLN A 278 -13.64 7.03 -13.38
N PHE A 279 -13.44 8.26 -13.83
CA PHE A 279 -14.49 9.02 -14.51
C PHE A 279 -14.03 9.41 -15.91
N ASP A 280 -14.93 9.48 -16.86
CA ASP A 280 -14.64 10.04 -18.18
C ASP A 280 -14.68 11.58 -18.16
N ARG A 281 -14.41 12.21 -19.31
CA ARG A 281 -14.44 13.69 -19.43
C ARG A 281 -15.81 14.28 -19.18
N ALA A 282 -16.85 13.53 -19.42
CA ALA A 282 -18.23 13.94 -19.16
C ALA A 282 -18.62 13.77 -17.67
N GLY A 283 -17.79 13.07 -16.88
CA GLY A 283 -18.04 12.75 -15.48
C GLY A 283 -18.69 11.38 -15.27
N GLY A 284 -18.87 10.57 -16.33
CA GLY A 284 -19.42 9.24 -16.25
C GLY A 284 -18.48 8.27 -15.53
N PRO A 285 -18.95 7.52 -14.51
CA PRO A 285 -18.12 6.57 -13.77
C PRO A 285 -17.85 5.31 -14.59
N GLN A 286 -16.58 4.87 -14.57
CA GLN A 286 -16.11 3.69 -15.27
C GLN A 286 -15.35 2.78 -14.29
N LEU A 287 -15.75 1.52 -14.22
CA LEU A 287 -15.06 0.52 -13.43
C LEU A 287 -13.81 0.03 -14.16
N LEU A 288 -12.65 0.08 -13.49
CA LEU A 288 -11.45 -0.55 -14.02
C LEU A 288 -11.51 -2.06 -13.78
N PRO A 289 -11.43 -2.88 -14.83
CA PRO A 289 -11.52 -4.32 -14.68
C PRO A 289 -10.29 -4.86 -13.93
N PRO A 290 -10.46 -5.80 -12.98
CA PRO A 290 -9.35 -6.43 -12.30
C PRO A 290 -8.53 -7.24 -13.32
N ARG A 291 -7.22 -7.04 -13.33
CA ARG A 291 -6.33 -7.82 -14.20
C ARG A 291 -5.65 -8.91 -13.37
N SER A 292 -5.97 -10.16 -13.67
CA SER A 292 -5.26 -11.30 -13.12
C SER A 292 -3.88 -11.42 -13.76
N PRO A 293 -2.83 -11.79 -13.03
CA PRO A 293 -1.55 -12.13 -13.62
C PRO A 293 -1.71 -13.30 -14.59
N SER A 294 -0.97 -13.31 -15.71
CA SER A 294 -1.02 -14.41 -16.67
C SER A 294 -0.57 -15.72 -16.02
N LEU A 295 -1.10 -16.84 -16.51
CA LEU A 295 -0.80 -18.18 -15.98
C LEU A 295 0.70 -18.49 -16.05
N ILE A 296 1.38 -18.02 -17.10
CA ILE A 296 2.84 -18.16 -17.31
C ILE A 296 3.61 -17.41 -16.21
N VAL A 297 3.18 -16.22 -15.90
CA VAL A 297 3.80 -15.41 -14.86
C VAL A 297 3.57 -16.02 -13.47
N ARG A 298 2.40 -16.62 -13.22
CA ARG A 298 2.12 -17.41 -12.00
C ARG A 298 3.03 -18.64 -11.86
N LEU A 299 3.38 -19.29 -12.94
CA LEU A 299 4.24 -20.48 -12.97
C LEU A 299 5.74 -20.12 -12.88
N LEU A 300 6.19 -19.08 -13.58
CA LEU A 300 7.61 -18.71 -13.65
C LEU A 300 8.12 -17.94 -12.45
N THR A 301 7.27 -17.27 -11.69
CA THR A 301 7.74 -16.40 -10.63
C THR A 301 7.82 -17.05 -9.27
N LEU A 302 7.45 -18.37 -9.14
CA LEU A 302 7.42 -19.01 -7.81
C LEU A 302 7.04 -17.98 -6.72
N ASN A 303 6.12 -17.09 -7.05
CA ASN A 303 5.52 -16.06 -6.19
C ASN A 303 6.40 -14.90 -5.68
N PHE A 304 7.67 -14.76 -6.03
CA PHE A 304 8.53 -13.77 -5.36
C PHE A 304 8.59 -12.37 -5.97
N ARG A 305 8.42 -12.18 -7.27
CA ARG A 305 8.58 -10.86 -7.93
C ARG A 305 7.29 -10.19 -8.38
N GLU A 306 6.26 -10.93 -8.68
CA GLU A 306 4.96 -10.37 -9.11
C GLU A 306 4.11 -9.81 -7.99
N THR A 307 4.48 -10.14 -6.78
CA THR A 307 3.72 -9.82 -5.60
C THR A 307 3.78 -8.35 -5.22
N LEU A 308 4.72 -7.56 -5.72
CA LEU A 308 4.93 -6.24 -5.16
C LEU A 308 4.27 -5.09 -5.94
N ASP A 309 4.32 -5.02 -7.27
CA ASP A 309 3.88 -3.81 -7.98
C ASP A 309 3.01 -4.05 -9.24
N VAL A 310 3.12 -5.22 -9.84
CA VAL A 310 2.57 -5.49 -11.17
C VAL A 310 1.04 -5.44 -11.27
N PRO A 311 0.23 -5.91 -10.29
CA PRO A 311 -1.22 -5.86 -10.42
C PRO A 311 -1.77 -4.44 -10.49
N PHE A 312 -1.32 -3.51 -9.62
CA PHE A 312 -1.82 -2.14 -9.61
C PHE A 312 -1.36 -1.35 -10.83
N SER A 313 -0.11 -1.47 -11.25
CA SER A 313 0.39 -0.77 -12.43
C SER A 313 -0.34 -1.21 -13.72
N ARG A 314 -0.67 -2.49 -13.84
CA ARG A 314 -1.47 -2.99 -14.97
C ARG A 314 -2.93 -2.55 -14.90
N GLU A 315 -3.52 -2.58 -13.73
CA GLU A 315 -4.90 -2.17 -13.49
C GLU A 315 -5.10 -0.67 -13.70
N LEU A 316 -4.14 0.13 -13.24
CA LEU A 316 -4.17 1.59 -13.36
C LEU A 316 -3.64 2.13 -14.69
N ARG A 317 -3.08 1.29 -15.55
CA ARG A 317 -2.55 1.71 -16.85
C ARG A 317 -3.55 2.52 -17.69
N PRO A 318 -4.85 2.16 -17.79
CA PRO A 318 -5.82 2.97 -18.53
C PRO A 318 -6.00 4.36 -17.93
N PHE A 319 -6.06 4.47 -16.61
CA PHE A 319 -6.15 5.74 -15.90
C PHE A 319 -4.90 6.60 -16.12
N VAL A 320 -3.72 6.02 -15.91
CA VAL A 320 -2.43 6.72 -16.11
C VAL A 320 -2.30 7.23 -17.54
N ALA A 321 -2.61 6.39 -18.54
CA ALA A 321 -2.55 6.79 -19.94
C ALA A 321 -3.53 7.93 -20.26
N LYS A 322 -4.72 7.90 -19.67
CA LYS A 322 -5.73 8.94 -19.84
C LYS A 322 -5.31 10.27 -19.22
N VAL A 323 -4.78 10.26 -17.99
CA VAL A 323 -4.30 11.47 -17.32
C VAL A 323 -3.09 12.06 -18.04
N ALA A 324 -2.17 11.22 -18.53
CA ALA A 324 -0.99 11.69 -19.27
C ALA A 324 -1.34 12.30 -20.64
N ALA A 325 -2.53 12.06 -21.18
CA ALA A 325 -3.00 12.61 -22.46
C ALA A 325 -3.78 13.93 -22.29
N VAL A 326 -3.98 14.42 -21.07
CA VAL A 326 -4.70 15.66 -20.71
C VAL A 326 -3.73 16.75 -20.27
#